data_4e85e54945a8b521ae89bf86ca8b1a4a
#
_entry.id   4e85e54945a8b521ae89bf86ca8b1a4a
#
_cell.length_a   1.000
_cell.length_b   1.000
_cell.length_c   1.000
_cell.angle_alpha   90.00
_cell.angle_beta   90.00
_cell.angle_gamma   90.00
#
_symmetry.space_group_name_H-M   'P 1'
#
loop_
_entity.id
_entity.type
_entity.pdbx_description
1 polymer ?
#
loop_
_entity_poly.entity_id
_entity_poly.type
_entity_poly.pdbx_seq_one_letter_code
_entity_poly.pdbx_strand_id
1 'polypeptide(L)'
;MAIPGSVRELTVADAMIANPKTLGVDVGLADAQRAFADDHVRMLLLTLDGVLHGTLIRDDLRPCLDPRRPVVALATLAGRTVSPDRSLNEAQHQLERSMARRLAVTDASGRLLGLLCLKRSRDGFCSESDVLDRARARTTDRARV
;
A
#
# COMPACT_ATOMS: atom_id res chain seq x y z
N MET A 1 6.39 23.24 -23.45
CA MET A 1 7.85 23.24 -23.37
C MET A 1 8.31 23.35 -21.92
N ALA A 2 9.20 22.50 -21.50
CA ALA A 2 9.74 22.58 -20.15
C ALA A 2 10.64 23.79 -20.04
N ILE A 3 10.40 24.63 -19.05
CA ILE A 3 11.23 25.79 -18.76
C ILE A 3 12.43 25.31 -17.97
N PRO A 4 13.67 25.54 -18.44
CA PRO A 4 14.84 25.16 -17.66
C PRO A 4 14.79 25.81 -16.27
N GLY A 5 15.03 25.02 -15.24
CA GLY A 5 14.96 25.48 -13.87
C GLY A 5 13.57 25.53 -13.27
N SER A 6 12.51 25.23 -14.05
CA SER A 6 11.17 25.11 -13.46
C SER A 6 11.11 23.85 -12.60
N VAL A 7 10.31 23.88 -11.54
CA VAL A 7 10.13 22.72 -10.67
C VAL A 7 9.41 21.64 -11.48
N ARG A 8 10.08 20.52 -11.66
CA ARG A 8 9.46 19.34 -12.27
C ARG A 8 8.35 18.87 -11.36
N GLU A 9 7.17 18.67 -11.93
CA GLU A 9 6.08 18.10 -11.19
C GLU A 9 6.44 16.68 -10.77
N LEU A 10 6.36 16.38 -9.47
CA LEU A 10 6.66 15.06 -8.97
C LEU A 10 5.57 14.07 -9.37
N THR A 11 5.99 12.87 -9.69
CA THR A 11 5.08 11.78 -10.02
C THR A 11 4.99 10.80 -8.86
N VAL A 12 4.01 9.91 -8.92
CA VAL A 12 3.84 8.84 -7.95
C VAL A 12 5.13 8.00 -7.83
N ALA A 13 5.79 7.73 -8.95
CA ALA A 13 7.05 6.96 -8.96
C ALA A 13 8.14 7.63 -8.12
N ASP A 14 8.15 8.96 -8.06
CA ASP A 14 9.15 9.70 -7.28
C ASP A 14 8.98 9.56 -5.78
N ALA A 15 7.77 9.27 -5.31
CA ALA A 15 7.45 9.24 -3.88
C ALA A 15 7.05 7.85 -3.36
N MET A 16 6.81 6.88 -4.24
CA MET A 16 6.37 5.56 -3.81
C MET A 16 7.48 4.81 -3.07
N ILE A 17 7.06 3.94 -2.17
CA ILE A 17 7.94 2.98 -1.52
C ILE A 17 8.11 1.80 -2.46
N ALA A 18 9.35 1.54 -2.90
CA ALA A 18 9.65 0.40 -3.76
C ALA A 18 9.63 -0.90 -2.94
N ASN A 19 9.28 -1.99 -3.58
CA ASN A 19 9.28 -3.32 -2.96
C ASN A 19 8.46 -3.38 -1.66
N PRO A 20 7.18 -2.98 -1.68
CA PRO A 20 6.33 -3.10 -0.50
C PRO A 20 6.13 -4.56 -0.13
N LYS A 21 5.85 -4.82 1.14
CA LYS A 21 5.56 -6.16 1.61
C LYS A 21 4.25 -6.66 0.98
N THR A 22 4.25 -7.88 0.48
CA THR A 22 3.09 -8.49 -0.17
C THR A 22 2.74 -9.83 0.47
N LEU A 23 1.51 -10.25 0.22
CA LEU A 23 1.04 -11.59 0.57
C LEU A 23 0.55 -12.28 -0.71
N GLY A 24 0.56 -13.61 -0.70
CA GLY A 24 0.03 -14.37 -1.84
C GLY A 24 -1.48 -14.29 -1.91
N VAL A 25 -2.03 -14.56 -3.09
CA VAL A 25 -3.49 -14.53 -3.31
C VAL A 25 -4.23 -15.64 -2.57
N ASP A 26 -3.52 -16.64 -2.08
CA ASP A 26 -4.11 -17.81 -1.40
C ASP A 26 -4.23 -17.64 0.12
N VAL A 27 -3.78 -16.51 0.68
CA VAL A 27 -3.86 -16.30 2.13
C VAL A 27 -5.30 -16.29 2.61
N GLY A 28 -5.50 -16.84 3.80
CA GLY A 28 -6.81 -16.91 4.43
C GLY A 28 -7.05 -15.76 5.39
N LEU A 29 -8.25 -15.75 5.98
CA LEU A 29 -8.66 -14.71 6.92
C LEU A 29 -7.73 -14.61 8.12
N ALA A 30 -7.28 -15.74 8.67
CA ALA A 30 -6.40 -15.73 9.83
C ALA A 30 -5.06 -15.06 9.54
N ASP A 31 -4.52 -15.27 8.33
CA ASP A 31 -3.27 -14.64 7.90
C ASP A 31 -3.43 -13.13 7.76
N ALA A 32 -4.56 -12.70 7.19
CA ALA A 32 -4.87 -11.29 7.03
C ALA A 32 -5.05 -10.62 8.39
N GLN A 33 -5.76 -11.26 9.30
CA GLN A 33 -5.95 -10.74 10.65
C GLN A 33 -4.63 -10.61 11.39
N ARG A 34 -3.73 -11.57 11.24
CA ARG A 34 -2.40 -11.51 11.83
C ARG A 34 -1.59 -10.35 11.29
N ALA A 35 -1.66 -10.13 9.99
CA ALA A 35 -0.96 -9.00 9.35
C ALA A 35 -1.47 -7.67 9.89
N PHE A 36 -2.79 -7.54 10.04
CA PHE A 36 -3.40 -6.31 10.54
C PHE A 36 -3.27 -6.13 12.06
N ALA A 37 -2.75 -7.11 12.78
CA ALA A 37 -2.42 -6.93 14.19
C ALA A 37 -1.34 -5.87 14.40
N ASP A 38 -0.52 -5.62 13.38
CA ASP A 38 0.41 -4.50 13.36
C ASP A 38 -0.35 -3.24 12.96
N ASP A 39 -0.42 -2.26 13.84
CA ASP A 39 -1.15 -1.01 13.62
C ASP A 39 -0.61 -0.19 12.45
N HIS A 40 0.63 -0.42 12.05
CA HIS A 40 1.24 0.27 10.91
C HIS A 40 0.81 -0.32 9.58
N VAL A 41 0.23 -1.51 9.58
CA VAL A 41 -0.27 -2.14 8.36
C VAL A 41 -1.66 -1.59 8.07
N ARG A 42 -1.78 -0.82 7.00
CA ARG A 42 -3.03 -0.18 6.60
C ARG A 42 -3.67 -0.84 5.39
N MET A 43 -2.87 -1.50 4.58
CA MET A 43 -3.33 -2.15 3.36
C MET A 43 -2.49 -3.39 3.11
N LEU A 44 -3.14 -4.48 2.80
CA LEU A 44 -2.48 -5.71 2.35
C LEU A 44 -2.52 -5.76 0.83
N LEU A 45 -1.41 -6.13 0.23
CA LEU A 45 -1.24 -6.24 -1.21
C LEU A 45 -1.16 -7.72 -1.57
N LEU A 46 -2.16 -8.21 -2.30
CA LEU A 46 -2.25 -9.62 -2.68
C LEU A 46 -1.72 -9.80 -4.09
N THR A 47 -0.63 -10.54 -4.22
CA THR A 47 0.05 -10.70 -5.50
C THR A 47 0.20 -12.17 -5.90
N LEU A 48 0.31 -12.38 -7.21
CA LEU A 48 0.70 -13.65 -7.80
C LEU A 48 1.68 -13.33 -8.93
N ASP A 49 2.88 -13.88 -8.84
CA ASP A 49 3.94 -13.66 -9.82
C ASP A 49 4.19 -12.16 -10.12
N GLY A 50 4.14 -11.34 -9.08
CA GLY A 50 4.39 -9.91 -9.19
C GLY A 50 3.21 -9.08 -9.68
N VAL A 51 2.10 -9.72 -10.02
CA VAL A 51 0.88 -9.03 -10.45
C VAL A 51 -0.04 -8.83 -9.26
N LEU A 52 -0.53 -7.61 -9.09
CA LEU A 52 -1.46 -7.28 -8.01
C LEU A 52 -2.86 -7.77 -8.37
N HIS A 53 -3.40 -8.66 -7.55
CA HIS A 53 -4.74 -9.22 -7.74
C HIS A 53 -5.79 -8.58 -6.85
N GLY A 54 -5.37 -7.93 -5.77
CA GLY A 54 -6.31 -7.27 -4.89
C GLY A 54 -5.62 -6.55 -3.76
N THR A 55 -6.35 -5.64 -3.14
CA THR A 55 -5.91 -4.94 -1.93
C THR A 55 -6.96 -5.11 -0.85
N LEU A 56 -6.51 -5.17 0.39
CA LEU A 56 -7.38 -5.29 1.56
C LEU A 56 -7.05 -4.19 2.56
N ILE A 57 -8.09 -3.57 3.10
CA ILE A 57 -7.99 -2.75 4.31
C ILE A 57 -8.74 -3.46 5.43
N ARG A 58 -8.55 -3.03 6.69
CA ARG A 58 -9.17 -3.70 7.83
C ARG A 58 -10.67 -3.84 7.70
N ASP A 59 -11.33 -2.82 7.18
CA ASP A 59 -12.79 -2.81 7.05
C ASP A 59 -13.31 -3.82 6.03
N ASP A 60 -12.44 -4.35 5.18
CA ASP A 60 -12.82 -5.37 4.20
C ASP A 60 -13.00 -6.75 4.83
N LEU A 61 -12.40 -6.98 5.99
CA LEU A 61 -12.45 -8.28 6.64
C LEU A 61 -13.82 -8.50 7.27
N ARG A 62 -14.44 -9.63 6.92
CA ARG A 62 -15.75 -10.00 7.45
C ARG A 62 -15.60 -11.18 8.39
N PRO A 63 -15.98 -11.02 9.67
CA PRO A 63 -15.79 -12.10 10.66
C PRO A 63 -16.56 -13.39 10.34
N CYS A 64 -17.64 -13.29 9.58
CA CYS A 64 -18.45 -14.46 9.22
C CYS A 64 -17.89 -15.25 8.05
N LEU A 65 -16.79 -14.79 7.43
CA LEU A 65 -16.16 -15.52 6.33
C LEU A 65 -15.46 -16.76 6.88
N ASP A 66 -15.52 -17.84 6.12
CA ASP A 66 -14.79 -19.07 6.45
C ASP A 66 -13.29 -18.74 6.53
N PRO A 67 -12.63 -18.99 7.70
CA PRO A 67 -11.21 -18.69 7.85
C PRO A 67 -10.28 -19.38 6.86
N ARG A 68 -10.74 -20.44 6.23
CA ARG A 68 -9.94 -21.18 5.24
C ARG A 68 -10.05 -20.62 3.84
N ARG A 69 -11.06 -19.81 3.56
CA ARG A 69 -11.25 -19.23 2.25
C ARG A 69 -10.21 -18.16 1.98
N PRO A 70 -9.68 -18.08 0.76
CA PRO A 70 -8.77 -16.97 0.40
C PRO A 70 -9.47 -15.63 0.54
N VAL A 71 -8.80 -14.68 1.19
CA VAL A 71 -9.35 -13.34 1.39
C VAL A 71 -9.37 -12.50 0.12
N VAL A 72 -8.77 -12.98 -0.97
CA VAL A 72 -8.80 -12.28 -2.25
C VAL A 72 -10.23 -12.03 -2.73
N ALA A 73 -11.18 -12.88 -2.30
CA ALA A 73 -12.60 -12.66 -2.61
C ALA A 73 -13.16 -11.37 -2.01
N LEU A 74 -12.55 -10.87 -0.94
CA LEU A 74 -12.94 -9.60 -0.30
C LEU A 74 -12.11 -8.42 -0.79
N ALA A 75 -11.06 -8.68 -1.56
CA ALA A 75 -10.13 -7.65 -2.00
C ALA A 75 -10.69 -6.86 -3.17
N THR A 76 -10.21 -5.63 -3.32
CA THR A 76 -10.59 -4.80 -4.45
C THR A 76 -9.38 -4.04 -4.97
N LEU A 77 -9.44 -3.69 -6.26
CA LEU A 77 -8.45 -2.83 -6.90
C LEU A 77 -9.04 -1.44 -7.17
N ALA A 78 -10.33 -1.36 -7.38
CA ALA A 78 -10.99 -0.11 -7.76
C ALA A 78 -10.80 0.96 -6.69
N GLY A 79 -10.29 2.12 -7.10
CA GLY A 79 -10.05 3.24 -6.21
C GLY A 79 -8.84 3.08 -5.30
N ARG A 80 -8.09 1.99 -5.41
CA ARG A 80 -6.96 1.69 -4.52
C ARG A 80 -5.64 1.52 -5.26
N THR A 81 -5.63 1.79 -6.56
CA THR A 81 -4.44 1.72 -7.38
C THR A 81 -4.19 3.05 -8.07
N VAL A 82 -2.95 3.26 -8.47
CA VAL A 82 -2.54 4.48 -9.18
C VAL A 82 -1.38 4.14 -10.10
N SER A 83 -1.31 4.86 -11.24
CA SER A 83 -0.20 4.72 -12.17
C SER A 83 1.05 5.42 -11.64
N PRO A 84 2.25 4.90 -11.91
CA PRO A 84 3.48 5.57 -11.50
C PRO A 84 3.69 6.93 -12.19
N ASP A 85 3.09 7.13 -13.35
CA ASP A 85 3.23 8.37 -14.13
C ASP A 85 2.29 9.48 -13.67
N ARG A 86 1.34 9.16 -12.82
CA ARG A 86 0.37 10.14 -12.36
C ARG A 86 1.06 11.20 -11.50
N SER A 87 0.59 12.44 -11.60
CA SER A 87 1.14 13.50 -10.76
C SER A 87 0.90 13.18 -9.28
N LEU A 88 1.90 13.45 -8.46
CA LEU A 88 1.81 13.22 -7.02
C LEU A 88 0.70 14.04 -6.40
N ASN A 89 0.51 15.26 -6.90
CA ASN A 89 -0.55 16.14 -6.45
C ASN A 89 -1.95 15.54 -6.71
N GLU A 90 -2.17 14.98 -7.90
CA GLU A 90 -3.42 14.31 -8.23
C GLU A 90 -3.65 13.07 -7.37
N ALA A 91 -2.59 12.31 -7.10
CA ALA A 91 -2.68 11.13 -6.23
C ALA A 91 -3.04 11.53 -4.81
N GLN A 92 -2.48 12.63 -4.31
CA GLN A 92 -2.82 13.16 -2.99
C GLN A 92 -4.30 13.54 -2.93
N HIS A 93 -4.82 14.20 -3.96
CA HIS A 93 -6.24 14.52 -4.04
C HIS A 93 -7.12 13.26 -4.03
N GLN A 94 -6.70 12.23 -4.74
CA GLN A 94 -7.42 10.95 -4.75
C GLN A 94 -7.48 10.34 -3.34
N LEU A 95 -6.37 10.36 -2.61
CA LEU A 95 -6.31 9.88 -1.24
C LEU A 95 -7.21 10.69 -0.31
N GLU A 96 -7.20 12.01 -0.46
CA GLU A 96 -8.03 12.91 0.35
C GLU A 96 -9.52 12.63 0.13
N ARG A 97 -9.94 12.46 -1.13
CA ARG A 97 -11.33 12.19 -1.46
C ARG A 97 -11.81 10.84 -0.92
N SER A 98 -10.95 9.83 -0.93
CA SER A 98 -11.28 8.50 -0.46
C SER A 98 -11.05 8.32 1.03
N MET A 99 -10.49 9.31 1.70
CA MET A 99 -10.09 9.27 3.10
C MET A 99 -9.13 8.11 3.41
N ALA A 100 -8.44 7.64 2.40
CA ALA A 100 -7.42 6.61 2.51
C ALA A 100 -6.05 7.24 2.68
N ARG A 101 -5.07 6.44 3.03
CA ARG A 101 -3.68 6.88 3.14
C ARG A 101 -2.72 6.02 2.33
N ARG A 102 -3.23 5.04 1.62
CA ARG A 102 -2.42 4.11 0.82
C ARG A 102 -3.01 3.94 -0.57
N LEU A 103 -2.14 3.87 -1.57
CA LEU A 103 -2.48 3.47 -2.92
C LEU A 103 -1.42 2.51 -3.42
N ALA A 104 -1.84 1.41 -4.01
CA ALA A 104 -0.92 0.50 -4.68
C ALA A 104 -0.53 1.09 -6.03
N VAL A 105 0.75 1.08 -6.35
CA VAL A 105 1.27 1.61 -7.61
C VAL A 105 1.47 0.44 -8.57
N THR A 106 0.74 0.46 -9.68
CA THR A 106 0.79 -0.60 -10.68
C THR A 106 1.05 -0.04 -12.07
N ASP A 107 1.68 -0.85 -12.91
CA ASP A 107 1.85 -0.48 -14.32
C ASP A 107 0.61 -0.89 -15.15
N ALA A 108 0.67 -0.67 -16.46
CA ALA A 108 -0.44 -0.97 -17.36
C ALA A 108 -0.79 -2.47 -17.39
N SER A 109 0.14 -3.33 -17.04
CA SER A 109 -0.06 -4.78 -16.99
C SER A 109 -0.59 -5.26 -15.64
N GLY A 110 -0.74 -4.37 -14.67
CA GLY A 110 -1.18 -4.73 -13.33
C GLY A 110 -0.06 -5.19 -12.40
N ARG A 111 1.20 -5.10 -12.84
CA ARG A 111 2.32 -5.47 -11.97
C ARG A 111 2.49 -4.45 -10.86
N LEU A 112 2.72 -4.94 -9.67
CA LEU A 112 2.93 -4.07 -8.51
C LEU A 112 4.33 -3.48 -8.57
N LEU A 113 4.40 -2.16 -8.58
CA LEU A 113 5.66 -1.41 -8.62
C LEU A 113 6.04 -0.84 -7.26
N GLY A 114 5.06 -0.49 -6.45
CA GLY A 114 5.32 0.12 -5.17
C GLY A 114 4.05 0.45 -4.41
N LEU A 115 4.22 1.19 -3.33
CA LEU A 115 3.12 1.62 -2.47
C LEU A 115 3.27 3.11 -2.18
N LEU A 116 2.24 3.87 -2.44
CA LEU A 116 2.18 5.27 -2.06
C LEU A 116 1.55 5.37 -0.67
N CYS A 117 2.27 5.97 0.26
CA CYS A 117 1.88 6.03 1.66
C CYS A 117 1.82 7.48 2.12
N LEU A 118 0.63 8.00 2.37
CA LEU A 118 0.44 9.34 2.93
C LEU A 118 0.63 9.28 4.44
N LYS A 119 1.40 10.22 4.98
CA LYS A 119 1.63 10.31 6.43
C LYS A 119 0.33 10.55 7.17
N ARG A 120 0.29 10.15 8.44
CA ARG A 120 -0.87 10.38 9.30
C ARG A 120 -1.26 11.86 9.36
N SER A 121 -0.27 12.74 9.38
CA SER A 121 -0.48 14.19 9.35
C SER A 121 -1.04 14.71 8.02
N ARG A 122 -0.98 13.91 6.96
CA ARG A 122 -1.45 14.22 5.61
C ARG A 122 -0.71 15.37 4.93
N ASP A 123 0.42 15.79 5.49
CA ASP A 123 1.24 16.88 4.94
C ASP A 123 2.41 16.38 4.08
N GLY A 124 2.48 15.09 3.81
CA GLY A 124 3.52 14.50 2.99
C GLY A 124 3.42 13.00 2.95
N PHE A 125 4.31 12.38 2.19
CA PHE A 125 4.33 10.94 1.99
C PHE A 125 5.40 10.28 2.84
N CYS A 126 5.13 9.05 3.27
CA CYS A 126 6.10 8.24 4.01
C CYS A 126 7.29 7.94 3.10
N SER A 127 8.49 7.98 3.66
CA SER A 127 9.71 7.58 2.96
C SER A 127 10.02 6.12 3.24
N GLU A 128 10.90 5.53 2.41
CA GLU A 128 11.40 4.19 2.68
C GLU A 128 12.14 4.13 4.02
N SER A 129 12.82 5.21 4.38
CA SER A 129 13.50 5.32 5.67
C SER A 129 12.52 5.22 6.83
N ASP A 130 11.38 5.90 6.75
CA ASP A 130 10.33 5.81 7.78
C ASP A 130 9.83 4.38 7.97
N VAL A 131 9.65 3.66 6.87
CA VAL A 131 9.19 2.27 6.89
C VAL A 131 10.24 1.36 7.51
N LEU A 132 11.51 1.56 7.16
CA LEU A 132 12.62 0.79 7.71
C LEU A 132 12.77 1.02 9.21
N ASP A 133 12.63 2.27 9.66
CA ASP A 133 12.71 2.60 11.08
C ASP A 133 11.64 1.90 11.90
N ARG A 134 10.41 1.83 11.39
CA ARG A 134 9.33 1.10 12.05
C ARG A 134 9.63 -0.39 12.10
N ALA A 135 10.17 -0.96 11.03
CA ALA A 135 10.54 -2.38 11.00
C ALA A 135 11.65 -2.68 12.00
N ARG A 136 12.64 -1.80 12.12
CA ARG A 136 13.72 -1.94 13.11
C ARG A 136 13.19 -1.87 14.54
N ALA A 137 12.27 -0.95 14.81
CA ALA A 137 11.66 -0.82 16.13
C ALA A 137 10.93 -2.11 16.52
N ARG A 138 10.16 -2.71 15.61
CA ARG A 138 9.49 -3.98 15.86
C ARG A 138 10.47 -5.11 16.14
N THR A 139 11.56 -5.19 15.38
CA THR A 139 12.59 -6.20 15.57
C THR A 139 13.28 -6.04 16.92
N THR A 140 13.56 -4.80 17.31
CA THR A 140 14.17 -4.50 18.60
C THR A 140 13.27 -4.93 19.76
N ASP A 141 11.97 -4.63 19.66
CA ASP A 141 11.01 -5.02 20.68
C ASP A 141 10.93 -6.55 20.81
N ARG A 142 10.97 -7.27 19.72
CA ARG A 142 10.98 -8.73 19.74
C ARG A 142 12.27 -9.27 20.39
N ALA A 143 13.40 -8.62 20.18
CA ALA A 143 14.66 -9.04 20.72
C ALA A 143 14.74 -8.85 22.25
N ARG A 144 13.89 -8.02 22.80
CA ARG A 144 13.84 -7.75 24.25
C ARG A 144 13.03 -8.76 25.04
N VAL A 145 12.29 -9.60 24.37
CA VAL A 145 11.42 -10.58 25.02
C VAL A 145 12.18 -11.77 25.54
#